data_513a68bf635dce41f862acec7652e5d1
#
_entry.id   513a68bf635dce41f862acec7652e5d1
#
_cell.length_a   1.000
_cell.length_b   1.000
_cell.length_c   1.000
_cell.angle_alpha   90.00
_cell.angle_beta   90.00
_cell.angle_gamma   90.00
#
_symmetry.space_group_name_H-M   'P 1'
#
loop_
_entity.id
_entity.type
_entity.pdbx_description
1 polymer ?
#
loop_
_entity_poly.entity_id
_entity_poly.type
_entity_poly.pdbx_seq_one_letter_code
_entity_poly.pdbx_strand_id
1 'polypeptide(L)'
;LEKCKELGIDRVLMDCDKTNIGSAKSIQNNGGILENEIYVKNELVQNYWISLKKRFVTNPNNMKIVQDGDFKIKSFNNSDFKGDIALINFNKMYKSYIIEGTNLCMANDNYKWLEFYDYNKKYRLTAMYNEKNEIFEWYFDIAREIGKENGIPYEDDLYLDVVVTPTGKIILLDEDELKDAYERLEVNQVDYDMAYTEAKNLMKQLEKNIDKLNIFTNKYLKEMIGDDT
;
A
#
# COMPACT_ATOMS: atom_id res chain seq x y z
N LEU A 1 12.62 -16.53 -3.48
CA LEU A 1 12.09 -15.22 -3.02
C LEU A 1 11.62 -15.29 -1.56
N GLU A 2 10.91 -16.37 -1.13
CA GLU A 2 10.42 -16.52 0.25
C GLU A 2 11.55 -16.36 1.30
N LYS A 3 12.70 -16.98 1.05
CA LYS A 3 13.85 -16.86 1.97
C LYS A 3 14.38 -15.43 2.07
N CYS A 4 14.27 -14.65 1.00
CA CYS A 4 14.65 -13.23 1.01
C CYS A 4 13.68 -12.42 1.89
N LYS A 5 12.37 -12.70 1.81
CA LYS A 5 11.37 -12.06 2.68
C LYS A 5 11.60 -12.39 4.16
N GLU A 6 11.91 -13.67 4.49
CA GLU A 6 12.26 -14.08 5.85
C GLU A 6 13.50 -13.35 6.42
N LEU A 7 14.41 -12.94 5.53
CA LEU A 7 15.62 -12.19 5.89
C LEU A 7 15.41 -10.66 5.90
N GLY A 8 14.18 -10.19 5.68
CA GLY A 8 13.87 -8.77 5.63
C GLY A 8 14.41 -8.07 4.38
N ILE A 9 14.67 -8.82 3.30
CA ILE A 9 15.10 -8.25 2.03
C ILE A 9 13.86 -7.80 1.26
N ASP A 10 13.75 -6.51 1.00
CA ASP A 10 12.58 -5.92 0.37
C ASP A 10 12.60 -5.94 -1.16
N ARG A 11 13.78 -6.11 -1.75
CA ARG A 11 13.94 -6.07 -3.20
C ARG A 11 15.09 -6.96 -3.67
N VAL A 12 14.91 -7.70 -4.77
CA VAL A 12 15.93 -8.60 -5.32
C VAL A 12 16.24 -8.21 -6.75
N LEU A 13 17.54 -8.02 -7.07
CA LEU A 13 18.00 -7.89 -8.44
C LEU A 13 18.20 -9.29 -9.02
N MET A 14 17.60 -9.54 -10.17
CA MET A 14 17.82 -10.77 -10.96
C MET A 14 18.23 -10.40 -12.39
N ASP A 15 19.20 -11.12 -12.93
CA ASP A 15 19.69 -10.89 -14.27
C ASP A 15 19.58 -12.15 -15.14
N CYS A 16 19.52 -11.94 -16.45
CA CYS A 16 19.66 -12.99 -17.44
C CYS A 16 20.14 -12.43 -18.78
N ASP A 17 20.72 -13.30 -19.61
CA ASP A 17 21.04 -12.93 -20.98
C ASP A 17 19.77 -12.54 -21.73
N LYS A 18 19.81 -11.48 -22.52
CA LYS A 18 18.67 -11.02 -23.33
C LYS A 18 18.13 -12.10 -24.27
N THR A 19 19.01 -12.99 -24.74
CA THR A 19 18.65 -14.10 -25.60
C THR A 19 17.95 -15.24 -24.85
N ASN A 20 18.04 -15.27 -23.50
CA ASN A 20 17.40 -16.27 -22.66
C ASN A 20 15.96 -15.91 -22.33
N ILE A 21 15.07 -16.03 -23.34
CA ILE A 21 13.66 -15.70 -23.24
C ILE A 21 12.95 -16.46 -22.11
N GLY A 22 13.38 -17.72 -21.83
CA GLY A 22 12.79 -18.55 -20.77
C GLY A 22 13.06 -17.95 -19.38
N SER A 23 14.30 -17.56 -19.11
CA SER A 23 14.68 -16.89 -17.86
C SER A 23 14.00 -15.54 -17.72
N ALA A 24 14.00 -14.70 -18.76
CA ALA A 24 13.34 -13.42 -18.76
C ALA A 24 11.84 -13.55 -18.40
N LYS A 25 11.12 -14.47 -19.04
CA LYS A 25 9.71 -14.75 -18.72
C LYS A 25 9.53 -15.27 -17.29
N SER A 26 10.42 -16.13 -16.81
CA SER A 26 10.34 -16.63 -15.44
C SER A 26 10.50 -15.51 -14.42
N ILE A 27 11.47 -14.61 -14.64
CA ILE A 27 11.69 -13.44 -13.79
C ILE A 27 10.46 -12.52 -13.81
N GLN A 28 9.93 -12.19 -14.99
CA GLN A 28 8.75 -11.36 -15.17
C GLN A 28 7.49 -11.97 -14.53
N ASN A 29 7.30 -13.30 -14.65
CA ASN A 29 6.17 -14.00 -14.02
C ASN A 29 6.25 -13.99 -12.48
N ASN A 30 7.43 -13.73 -11.91
CA ASN A 30 7.64 -13.53 -10.48
C ASN A 30 7.67 -12.04 -10.09
N GLY A 31 7.15 -11.16 -10.93
CA GLY A 31 7.06 -9.73 -10.65
C GLY A 31 8.32 -8.93 -11.00
N GLY A 32 9.22 -9.49 -11.79
CA GLY A 32 10.43 -8.79 -12.24
C GLY A 32 10.12 -7.69 -13.23
N ILE A 33 10.53 -6.46 -12.90
CA ILE A 33 10.44 -5.28 -13.77
C ILE A 33 11.82 -5.01 -14.36
N LEU A 34 11.90 -4.92 -15.69
CA LEU A 34 13.15 -4.61 -16.37
C LEU A 34 13.62 -3.20 -16.00
N GLU A 35 14.80 -3.10 -15.39
CA GLU A 35 15.42 -1.82 -15.05
C GLU A 35 16.28 -1.28 -16.20
N ASN A 36 17.19 -2.13 -16.69
CA ASN A 36 18.11 -1.75 -17.73
C ASN A 36 18.67 -2.97 -18.48
N GLU A 37 19.39 -2.68 -19.57
CA GLU A 37 20.18 -3.64 -20.33
C GLU A 37 21.64 -3.17 -20.36
N ILE A 38 22.57 -4.04 -19.98
CA ILE A 38 24.01 -3.73 -19.94
C ILE A 38 24.82 -4.77 -20.71
N TYR A 39 25.96 -4.37 -21.24
CA TYR A 39 26.90 -5.31 -21.86
C TYR A 39 27.86 -5.86 -20.82
N VAL A 40 27.89 -7.18 -20.67
CA VAL A 40 28.83 -7.92 -19.81
C VAL A 40 29.57 -8.90 -20.71
N LYS A 41 30.89 -8.74 -20.86
CA LYS A 41 31.73 -9.62 -21.71
C LYS A 41 31.19 -9.82 -23.12
N ASN A 42 30.71 -8.75 -23.77
CA ASN A 42 30.08 -8.72 -25.10
C ASN A 42 28.69 -9.42 -25.20
N GLU A 43 28.11 -9.84 -24.13
CA GLU A 43 26.73 -10.33 -24.07
C GLU A 43 25.80 -9.27 -23.48
N LEU A 44 24.58 -9.13 -24.01
CA LEU A 44 23.59 -8.18 -23.52
C LEU A 44 22.80 -8.85 -22.42
N VAL A 45 22.96 -8.33 -21.21
CA VAL A 45 22.30 -8.81 -19.99
C VAL A 45 21.16 -7.86 -19.63
N GLN A 46 20.01 -8.44 -19.29
CA GLN A 46 18.85 -7.75 -18.78
C GLN A 46 18.81 -7.84 -17.25
N ASN A 47 18.73 -6.70 -16.57
CA ASN A 47 18.58 -6.60 -15.13
C ASN A 47 17.13 -6.33 -14.78
N TYR A 48 16.58 -7.13 -13.85
CA TYR A 48 15.20 -7.03 -13.37
C TYR A 48 15.18 -6.86 -11.86
N TRP A 49 14.38 -5.91 -11.38
CA TRP A 49 14.05 -5.85 -9.96
C TRP A 49 12.75 -6.59 -9.67
N ILE A 50 12.77 -7.40 -8.60
CA ILE A 50 11.58 -8.00 -8.02
C ILE A 50 11.37 -7.36 -6.65
N SER A 51 10.30 -6.60 -6.49
CA SER A 51 9.90 -6.10 -5.17
C SER A 51 9.33 -7.22 -4.33
N LEU A 52 9.75 -7.28 -3.08
CA LEU A 52 9.24 -8.18 -2.06
C LEU A 52 8.37 -7.43 -1.03
N LYS A 53 8.22 -6.11 -1.19
CA LYS A 53 7.43 -5.21 -0.35
C LYS A 53 5.95 -5.14 -0.71
N LYS A 54 5.45 -6.05 -1.56
CA LYS A 54 4.02 -6.08 -1.84
C LYS A 54 3.23 -6.36 -0.57
N ARG A 55 2.43 -5.39 -0.16
CA ARG A 55 1.49 -5.51 0.94
C ARG A 55 0.10 -5.80 0.36
N PHE A 56 -0.35 -7.02 0.51
CA PHE A 56 -1.70 -7.44 0.10
C PHE A 56 -2.73 -7.04 1.15
N VAL A 57 -4.01 -6.94 0.74
CA VAL A 57 -5.11 -6.86 1.71
C VAL A 57 -4.92 -7.94 2.78
N THR A 58 -4.88 -7.51 4.01
CA THR A 58 -4.62 -8.42 5.13
C THR A 58 -5.92 -8.99 5.69
N ASN A 59 -6.00 -10.32 5.76
CA ASN A 59 -7.01 -10.93 6.62
C ASN A 59 -6.67 -10.58 8.08
N PRO A 60 -7.55 -9.87 8.80
CA PRO A 60 -7.27 -9.41 10.17
C PRO A 60 -6.95 -10.56 11.13
N ASN A 61 -7.51 -11.77 10.90
CA ASN A 61 -7.23 -12.94 11.72
C ASN A 61 -5.77 -13.45 11.60
N ASN A 62 -4.99 -12.96 10.62
CA ASN A 62 -3.55 -13.24 10.54
C ASN A 62 -2.73 -12.30 11.45
N MET A 63 -3.33 -11.25 12.00
CA MET A 63 -2.68 -10.34 12.94
C MET A 63 -2.72 -10.93 14.35
N LYS A 64 -1.57 -11.09 14.99
CA LYS A 64 -1.44 -11.69 16.34
C LYS A 64 -2.24 -10.98 17.45
N ILE A 65 -2.61 -9.72 17.21
CA ILE A 65 -3.38 -8.88 18.14
C ILE A 65 -4.89 -8.96 17.93
N VAL A 66 -5.35 -9.62 16.86
CA VAL A 66 -6.77 -9.79 16.53
C VAL A 66 -7.24 -11.17 17.01
N GLN A 67 -8.36 -11.21 17.72
CA GLN A 67 -9.02 -12.43 18.17
C GLN A 67 -10.04 -12.91 17.14
N ASP A 68 -10.79 -11.98 16.56
CA ASP A 68 -11.83 -12.21 15.56
C ASP A 68 -11.94 -11.00 14.65
N GLY A 69 -12.01 -11.25 13.36
CA GLY A 69 -12.20 -10.23 12.36
C GLY A 69 -12.56 -10.84 11.02
N ASP A 70 -13.04 -10.03 10.13
CA ASP A 70 -13.36 -10.43 8.76
C ASP A 70 -12.94 -9.34 7.78
N PHE A 71 -12.94 -9.67 6.49
CA PHE A 71 -12.74 -8.69 5.44
C PHE A 71 -13.52 -9.09 4.19
N LYS A 72 -13.89 -8.09 3.39
CA LYS A 72 -14.46 -8.30 2.07
C LYS A 72 -13.87 -7.33 1.06
N ILE A 73 -13.78 -7.77 -0.19
CA ILE A 73 -13.26 -6.97 -1.30
C ILE A 73 -14.37 -6.82 -2.34
N LYS A 74 -14.55 -5.61 -2.87
CA LYS A 74 -15.50 -5.32 -3.94
C LYS A 74 -14.84 -4.44 -5.00
N SER A 75 -15.05 -4.78 -6.27
CA SER A 75 -14.57 -3.98 -7.40
C SER A 75 -15.61 -2.92 -7.76
N PHE A 76 -15.13 -1.71 -8.03
CA PHE A 76 -15.93 -0.58 -8.45
C PHE A 76 -15.43 -0.05 -9.81
N ASN A 77 -16.37 0.36 -10.66
CA ASN A 77 -16.08 0.98 -11.95
C ASN A 77 -17.17 2.01 -12.27
N ASN A 78 -17.12 3.15 -11.58
CA ASN A 78 -18.05 4.24 -11.72
C ASN A 78 -17.31 5.58 -11.97
N SER A 79 -18.03 6.69 -12.05
CA SER A 79 -17.45 8.02 -12.31
C SER A 79 -16.55 8.54 -11.19
N ASP A 80 -16.78 8.09 -9.96
CA ASP A 80 -16.12 8.61 -8.76
C ASP A 80 -14.90 7.79 -8.38
N PHE A 81 -14.94 6.47 -8.64
CA PHE A 81 -13.87 5.54 -8.28
C PHE A 81 -13.81 4.34 -9.23
N LYS A 82 -12.58 3.97 -9.58
CA LYS A 82 -12.29 2.81 -10.41
C LYS A 82 -11.13 2.01 -9.82
N GLY A 83 -11.48 0.89 -9.20
CA GLY A 83 -10.50 0.05 -8.50
C GLY A 83 -11.18 -0.96 -7.58
N ASP A 84 -10.46 -1.46 -6.60
CA ASP A 84 -11.00 -2.33 -5.56
C ASP A 84 -11.04 -1.60 -4.22
N ILE A 85 -12.05 -1.92 -3.43
CA ILE A 85 -12.17 -1.46 -2.04
C ILE A 85 -12.21 -2.70 -1.15
N ALA A 86 -11.38 -2.72 -0.11
CA ALA A 86 -11.43 -3.72 0.94
C ALA A 86 -11.97 -3.09 2.22
N LEU A 87 -12.98 -3.73 2.81
CA LEU A 87 -13.45 -3.42 4.16
C LEU A 87 -12.89 -4.47 5.11
N ILE A 88 -12.14 -4.04 6.10
CA ILE A 88 -11.55 -4.87 7.16
C ILE A 88 -12.25 -4.54 8.47
N ASN A 89 -12.85 -5.55 9.11
CA ASN A 89 -13.53 -5.42 10.40
C ASN A 89 -12.69 -6.06 11.50
N PHE A 90 -12.41 -5.30 12.56
CA PHE A 90 -11.78 -5.78 13.79
C PHE A 90 -12.88 -6.07 14.82
N ASN A 91 -13.54 -7.25 14.72
CA ASN A 91 -14.70 -7.57 15.57
C ASN A 91 -14.30 -7.69 17.03
N LYS A 92 -13.16 -8.36 17.31
CA LYS A 92 -12.61 -8.54 18.64
C LYS A 92 -11.08 -8.55 18.61
N MET A 93 -10.45 -7.88 19.56
CA MET A 93 -9.00 -7.81 19.65
C MET A 93 -8.51 -8.36 21.01
N TYR A 94 -7.33 -9.03 21.00
CA TYR A 94 -6.62 -9.36 22.24
C TYR A 94 -5.99 -8.11 22.85
N LYS A 95 -5.58 -7.15 22.01
CA LYS A 95 -4.92 -5.91 22.41
C LYS A 95 -5.19 -4.84 21.37
N SER A 96 -5.50 -3.63 21.81
CA SER A 96 -5.60 -2.46 20.93
C SER A 96 -4.30 -2.23 20.18
N TYR A 97 -4.40 -1.86 18.90
CA TYR A 97 -3.24 -1.45 18.12
C TYR A 97 -3.00 0.05 18.32
N ILE A 98 -1.98 0.37 19.10
CA ILE A 98 -1.57 1.74 19.40
C ILE A 98 -0.20 1.96 18.79
N ILE A 99 0.00 3.07 18.07
CA ILE A 99 1.32 3.45 17.55
C ILE A 99 2.23 3.77 18.74
N GLU A 100 3.40 3.13 18.78
CA GLU A 100 4.39 3.30 19.84
C GLU A 100 4.82 4.78 19.94
N GLY A 101 4.92 5.27 21.18
CA GLY A 101 5.26 6.67 21.45
C GLY A 101 4.12 7.67 21.23
N THR A 102 2.92 7.21 20.86
CA THR A 102 1.71 8.03 20.68
C THR A 102 0.55 7.51 21.49
N ASN A 103 -0.56 8.26 21.54
CA ASN A 103 -1.85 7.79 22.06
C ASN A 103 -2.83 7.41 20.93
N LEU A 104 -2.35 7.31 19.69
CA LEU A 104 -3.20 7.02 18.54
C LEU A 104 -3.52 5.53 18.49
N CYS A 105 -4.80 5.20 18.64
CA CYS A 105 -5.32 3.84 18.54
C CYS A 105 -5.78 3.58 17.11
N MET A 106 -5.02 2.79 16.36
CA MET A 106 -5.29 2.48 14.96
C MET A 106 -6.37 1.40 14.79
N ALA A 107 -6.47 0.47 15.73
CA ALA A 107 -7.51 -0.56 15.73
C ALA A 107 -7.87 -0.99 17.16
N ASN A 108 -9.15 -1.24 17.37
CA ASN A 108 -9.73 -1.76 18.61
C ASN A 108 -10.98 -2.59 18.27
N ASP A 109 -11.68 -3.12 19.28
CA ASP A 109 -12.94 -3.82 19.09
C ASP A 109 -13.93 -2.99 18.26
N ASN A 110 -14.49 -3.59 17.21
CA ASN A 110 -15.45 -3.00 16.27
C ASN A 110 -14.93 -1.84 15.40
N TYR A 111 -13.63 -1.59 15.38
CA TYR A 111 -13.01 -0.65 14.42
C TYR A 111 -13.02 -1.22 13.01
N LYS A 112 -12.91 -0.34 12.03
CA LYS A 112 -12.90 -0.70 10.61
C LYS A 112 -11.82 0.07 9.86
N TRP A 113 -11.17 -0.62 8.93
CA TRP A 113 -10.35 0.00 7.91
C TRP A 113 -11.02 -0.19 6.55
N LEU A 114 -11.14 0.90 5.80
CA LEU A 114 -11.65 0.89 4.45
C LEU A 114 -10.50 1.28 3.51
N GLU A 115 -9.94 0.30 2.82
CA GLU A 115 -8.77 0.45 1.96
C GLU A 115 -9.20 0.61 0.51
N PHE A 116 -8.66 1.62 -0.19
CA PHE A 116 -8.95 1.94 -1.57
C PHE A 116 -7.73 1.67 -2.43
N TYR A 117 -7.86 0.80 -3.41
CA TYR A 117 -6.85 0.40 -4.38
C TYR A 117 -7.22 0.94 -5.77
N ASP A 118 -6.86 2.20 -6.06
CA ASP A 118 -6.99 2.80 -7.39
C ASP A 118 -5.75 2.48 -8.22
N TYR A 119 -5.88 1.61 -9.21
CA TYR A 119 -4.76 1.14 -10.04
C TYR A 119 -4.12 2.23 -10.92
N ASN A 120 -4.67 3.44 -10.94
CA ASN A 120 -4.10 4.61 -11.64
C ASN A 120 -3.37 5.56 -10.67
N LYS A 121 -3.31 5.24 -9.39
CA LYS A 121 -2.66 6.05 -8.36
C LYS A 121 -1.34 5.43 -7.91
N LYS A 122 -0.52 6.25 -7.30
CA LYS A 122 0.73 5.88 -6.65
C LYS A 122 0.62 5.94 -5.13
N TYR A 123 -0.56 5.68 -4.62
CA TYR A 123 -0.84 5.56 -3.19
C TYR A 123 -2.08 4.67 -2.95
N ARG A 124 -2.09 3.99 -1.83
CA ARG A 124 -3.29 3.38 -1.26
C ARG A 124 -3.87 4.33 -0.22
N LEU A 125 -5.18 4.49 -0.19
CA LEU A 125 -5.88 5.20 0.89
C LEU A 125 -6.49 4.19 1.86
N THR A 126 -6.23 4.35 3.15
CA THR A 126 -6.96 3.68 4.24
C THR A 126 -7.75 4.72 5.03
N ALA A 127 -9.07 4.62 5.01
CA ALA A 127 -9.95 5.42 5.87
C ALA A 127 -10.25 4.60 7.13
N MET A 128 -9.93 5.14 8.31
CA MET A 128 -10.00 4.45 9.58
C MET A 128 -11.17 4.93 10.41
N TYR A 129 -12.01 3.99 10.85
CA TYR A 129 -13.25 4.25 11.56
C TYR A 129 -13.26 3.59 12.93
N ASN A 130 -13.78 4.31 13.92
CA ASN A 130 -14.03 3.78 15.26
C ASN A 130 -15.28 2.88 15.31
N GLU A 131 -15.61 2.38 16.50
CA GLU A 131 -16.77 1.49 16.76
C GLU A 131 -18.13 2.11 16.42
N LYS A 132 -18.19 3.46 16.31
CA LYS A 132 -19.40 4.21 15.91
C LYS A 132 -19.47 4.50 14.42
N ASN A 133 -18.50 4.00 13.63
CA ASN A 133 -18.29 4.36 12.24
C ASN A 133 -17.99 5.86 12.03
N GLU A 134 -17.37 6.50 13.00
CA GLU A 134 -16.86 7.85 12.90
C GLU A 134 -15.40 7.77 12.40
N ILE A 135 -15.09 8.54 11.35
CA ILE A 135 -13.73 8.63 10.82
C ILE A 135 -12.82 9.31 11.84
N PHE A 136 -11.66 8.76 12.09
CA PHE A 136 -10.67 9.38 12.96
C PHE A 136 -9.34 9.65 12.26
N GLU A 137 -9.08 8.99 11.10
CA GLU A 137 -7.87 9.21 10.32
C GLU A 137 -8.03 8.72 8.89
N TRP A 138 -7.33 9.39 7.95
CA TRP A 138 -7.04 8.90 6.62
C TRP A 138 -5.54 8.72 6.48
N TYR A 139 -5.14 7.55 6.05
CA TYR A 139 -3.76 7.15 5.88
C TYR A 139 -3.50 6.85 4.40
N PHE A 140 -2.47 7.47 3.83
CA PHE A 140 -2.10 7.28 2.45
C PHE A 140 -0.70 6.70 2.40
N ASP A 141 -0.57 5.44 2.05
CA ASP A 141 0.70 4.78 1.81
C ASP A 141 1.16 5.07 0.39
N ILE A 142 2.29 5.77 0.23
CA ILE A 142 2.86 6.04 -1.09
C ILE A 142 3.46 4.77 -1.64
N ALA A 143 3.09 4.42 -2.87
CA ALA A 143 3.44 3.15 -3.48
C ALA A 143 4.10 3.33 -4.85
N ARG A 144 5.02 2.43 -5.19
CA ARG A 144 5.56 2.30 -6.54
C ARG A 144 4.46 1.87 -7.52
N GLU A 145 3.59 1.00 -7.04
CA GLU A 145 2.50 0.43 -7.82
C GLU A 145 1.34 0.03 -6.90
N ILE A 146 0.12 0.26 -7.37
CA ILE A 146 -1.09 -0.37 -6.85
C ILE A 146 -1.50 -1.43 -7.87
N GLY A 147 -1.59 -2.68 -7.45
CA GLY A 147 -1.84 -3.80 -8.36
C GLY A 147 -2.77 -4.85 -7.79
N LYS A 148 -2.96 -5.94 -8.57
CA LYS A 148 -3.80 -7.08 -8.20
C LYS A 148 -3.17 -8.38 -8.65
N GLU A 149 -3.04 -9.33 -7.74
CA GLU A 149 -2.57 -10.68 -8.04
C GLU A 149 -3.56 -11.72 -7.49
N ASN A 150 -3.89 -12.72 -8.31
CA ASN A 150 -4.85 -13.78 -7.95
C ASN A 150 -6.18 -13.25 -7.38
N GLY A 151 -6.62 -12.07 -7.86
CA GLY A 151 -7.86 -11.44 -7.40
C GLY A 151 -7.73 -10.63 -6.11
N ILE A 152 -6.55 -10.56 -5.49
CA ILE A 152 -6.29 -9.82 -4.26
C ILE A 152 -5.49 -8.56 -4.60
N PRO A 153 -5.96 -7.35 -4.24
CA PRO A 153 -5.21 -6.13 -4.45
C PRO A 153 -4.00 -6.03 -3.52
N TYR A 154 -2.98 -5.31 -3.98
CA TYR A 154 -1.76 -5.03 -3.24
C TYR A 154 -1.24 -3.63 -3.52
N GLU A 155 -0.36 -3.18 -2.67
CA GLU A 155 0.54 -2.06 -2.90
C GLU A 155 2.00 -2.53 -2.88
N ASP A 156 2.85 -1.93 -3.71
CA ASP A 156 4.31 -2.02 -3.63
C ASP A 156 4.82 -0.76 -2.93
N ASP A 157 4.95 -0.86 -1.62
CA ASP A 157 5.20 0.23 -0.68
C ASP A 157 6.53 0.98 -0.95
N LEU A 158 6.50 2.31 -0.81
CA LEU A 158 7.66 3.20 -0.93
C LEU A 158 7.92 4.05 0.32
N TYR A 159 7.61 3.51 1.49
CA TYR A 159 7.92 4.05 2.81
C TYR A 159 7.18 5.33 3.22
N LEU A 160 7.08 6.36 2.33
CA LEU A 160 6.44 7.61 2.69
C LEU A 160 4.94 7.45 2.92
N ASP A 161 4.47 8.03 4.00
CA ASP A 161 3.07 8.06 4.34
C ASP A 161 2.55 9.49 4.51
N VAL A 162 1.33 9.74 4.05
CA VAL A 162 0.63 11.00 4.29
C VAL A 162 -0.60 10.73 5.15
N VAL A 163 -0.63 11.33 6.32
CA VAL A 163 -1.71 11.18 7.29
C VAL A 163 -2.55 12.44 7.35
N VAL A 164 -3.88 12.28 7.36
CA VAL A 164 -4.84 13.39 7.48
C VAL A 164 -5.79 13.13 8.63
N THR A 165 -5.89 14.09 9.53
CA THR A 165 -6.86 14.04 10.62
C THR A 165 -8.19 14.69 10.22
N PRO A 166 -9.32 14.37 10.86
CA PRO A 166 -10.61 15.04 10.63
C PRO A 166 -10.59 16.55 10.89
N THR A 167 -9.62 17.02 11.69
CA THR A 167 -9.42 18.46 11.97
C THR A 167 -8.68 19.19 10.86
N GLY A 168 -8.24 18.47 9.82
CA GLY A 168 -7.55 19.04 8.67
C GLY A 168 -6.03 19.11 8.78
N LYS A 169 -5.44 18.53 9.81
CA LYS A 169 -3.98 18.44 9.90
C LYS A 169 -3.47 17.39 8.92
N ILE A 170 -2.50 17.76 8.09
CA ILE A 170 -1.83 16.88 7.12
C ILE A 170 -0.38 16.71 7.58
N ILE A 171 0.10 15.47 7.64
CA ILE A 171 1.43 15.11 8.15
C ILE A 171 2.08 14.18 7.15
N LEU A 172 3.36 14.43 6.83
CA LEU A 172 4.22 13.49 6.11
C LEU A 172 5.00 12.69 7.15
N LEU A 173 5.04 11.37 6.99
CA LEU A 173 5.73 10.45 7.88
C LEU A 173 6.79 9.64 7.11
N ASP A 174 7.70 9.04 7.88
CA ASP A 174 8.67 8.01 7.46
C ASP A 174 9.69 8.49 6.40
N GLU A 175 9.99 9.82 6.40
CA GLU A 175 11.03 10.40 5.53
C GLU A 175 12.42 9.82 5.83
N ASP A 176 12.69 9.50 7.08
CA ASP A 176 13.92 8.85 7.52
C ASP A 176 14.00 7.40 7.01
N GLU A 177 12.90 6.65 7.03
CA GLU A 177 12.85 5.28 6.49
C GLU A 177 13.12 5.25 4.98
N LEU A 178 12.49 6.16 4.21
CA LEU A 178 12.75 6.27 2.77
C LEU A 178 14.21 6.65 2.49
N LYS A 179 14.77 7.58 3.27
CA LYS A 179 16.16 7.99 3.13
C LYS A 179 17.11 6.84 3.43
N ASP A 180 16.89 6.12 4.52
CA ASP A 180 17.68 4.96 4.89
C ASP A 180 17.61 3.86 3.82
N ALA A 181 16.43 3.62 3.26
CA ALA A 181 16.25 2.67 2.16
C ALA A 181 16.99 3.10 0.89
N TYR A 182 17.02 4.39 0.59
CA TYR A 182 17.80 4.93 -0.51
C TYR A 182 19.32 4.76 -0.28
N GLU A 183 19.81 5.07 0.93
CA GLU A 183 21.22 4.88 1.29
C GLU A 183 21.63 3.39 1.26
N ARG A 184 20.73 2.47 1.58
CA ARG A 184 20.96 1.02 1.45
C ARG A 184 20.76 0.48 0.03
N LEU A 185 20.49 1.35 -0.98
CA LEU A 185 20.21 0.99 -2.36
C LEU A 185 18.99 0.07 -2.57
N GLU A 186 18.08 0.06 -1.63
CA GLU A 186 16.79 -0.64 -1.72
C GLU A 186 15.78 0.14 -2.57
N VAL A 187 15.93 1.46 -2.59
CA VAL A 187 15.16 2.39 -3.42
C VAL A 187 16.14 3.11 -4.35
N ASN A 188 15.85 3.13 -5.65
CA ASN A 188 16.66 3.88 -6.62
C ASN A 188 16.25 5.38 -6.65
N GLN A 189 17.04 6.22 -7.33
CA GLN A 189 16.80 7.66 -7.41
C GLN A 189 15.42 7.99 -8.01
N VAL A 190 14.97 7.24 -9.01
CA VAL A 190 13.70 7.50 -9.69
C VAL A 190 12.51 7.26 -8.75
N ASP A 191 12.54 6.15 -8.00
CA ASP A 191 11.51 5.82 -7.01
C ASP A 191 11.53 6.80 -5.84
N TYR A 192 12.73 7.20 -5.37
CA TYR A 192 12.91 8.19 -4.31
C TYR A 192 12.28 9.54 -4.68
N ASP A 193 12.62 10.07 -5.87
CA ASP A 193 12.08 11.35 -6.35
C ASP A 193 10.57 11.26 -6.62
N MET A 194 10.11 10.11 -7.11
CA MET A 194 8.70 9.87 -7.36
C MET A 194 7.91 9.85 -6.05
N ALA A 195 8.38 9.18 -5.00
CA ALA A 195 7.71 9.11 -3.71
C ALA A 195 7.50 10.52 -3.12
N TYR A 196 8.53 11.36 -3.09
CA TYR A 196 8.39 12.75 -2.63
C TYR A 196 7.48 13.60 -3.52
N THR A 197 7.52 13.38 -4.83
CA THR A 197 6.68 14.12 -5.78
C THR A 197 5.21 13.79 -5.56
N GLU A 198 4.87 12.50 -5.44
CA GLU A 198 3.51 12.05 -5.20
C GLU A 198 2.99 12.50 -3.83
N ALA A 199 3.79 12.34 -2.76
CA ALA A 199 3.42 12.80 -1.43
C ALA A 199 3.11 14.30 -1.39
N LYS A 200 3.98 15.15 -1.98
CA LYS A 200 3.78 16.60 -2.03
C LYS A 200 2.55 17.00 -2.85
N ASN A 201 2.33 16.33 -4.00
CA ASN A 201 1.16 16.58 -4.83
C ASN A 201 -0.13 16.19 -4.11
N LEU A 202 -0.13 15.04 -3.44
CA LEU A 202 -1.25 14.56 -2.64
C LEU A 202 -1.57 15.52 -1.50
N MET A 203 -0.59 15.92 -0.69
CA MET A 203 -0.77 16.88 0.41
C MET A 203 -1.41 18.19 -0.09
N LYS A 204 -0.90 18.76 -1.19
CA LYS A 204 -1.44 19.98 -1.80
C LYS A 204 -2.89 19.81 -2.29
N GLN A 205 -3.26 18.63 -2.77
CA GLN A 205 -4.65 18.33 -3.17
C GLN A 205 -5.56 18.22 -1.95
N LEU A 206 -5.07 17.58 -0.89
CA LEU A 206 -5.82 17.34 0.35
C LEU A 206 -6.12 18.64 1.12
N GLU A 207 -5.21 19.60 1.15
CA GLU A 207 -5.43 20.92 1.78
C GLU A 207 -6.75 21.60 1.36
N LYS A 208 -7.20 21.32 0.14
CA LYS A 208 -8.40 21.95 -0.46
C LYS A 208 -9.63 21.05 -0.50
N ASN A 209 -9.50 19.78 -0.12
CA ASN A 209 -10.53 18.78 -0.43
C ASN A 209 -10.85 17.83 0.74
N ILE A 210 -10.53 18.17 1.98
CA ILE A 210 -10.76 17.27 3.14
C ILE A 210 -12.26 16.95 3.30
N ASP A 211 -13.14 17.93 3.12
CA ASP A 211 -14.59 17.69 3.20
C ASP A 211 -15.05 16.70 2.11
N LYS A 212 -14.48 16.81 0.90
CA LYS A 212 -14.79 15.87 -0.19
C LYS A 212 -14.25 14.48 0.11
N LEU A 213 -13.07 14.37 0.73
CA LEU A 213 -12.50 13.09 1.16
C LEU A 213 -13.42 12.41 2.16
N ASN A 214 -13.92 13.16 3.16
CA ASN A 214 -14.86 12.63 4.14
C ASN A 214 -16.17 12.15 3.50
N ILE A 215 -16.75 12.94 2.60
CA ILE A 215 -17.96 12.54 1.87
C ILE A 215 -17.71 11.28 1.03
N PHE A 216 -16.57 11.23 0.32
CA PHE A 216 -16.18 10.13 -0.53
C PHE A 216 -16.03 8.83 0.27
N THR A 217 -15.22 8.83 1.33
CA THR A 217 -14.94 7.62 2.10
C THR A 217 -16.18 7.11 2.85
N ASN A 218 -17.02 8.02 3.39
CA ASN A 218 -18.27 7.64 4.05
C ASN A 218 -19.33 7.08 3.07
N LYS A 219 -19.34 7.55 1.81
CA LYS A 219 -20.20 6.95 0.77
C LYS A 219 -19.87 5.47 0.59
N TYR A 220 -18.58 5.16 0.37
CA TYR A 220 -18.15 3.79 0.13
C TYR A 220 -18.20 2.91 1.38
N LEU A 221 -18.01 3.46 2.58
CA LEU A 221 -18.27 2.71 3.81
C LEU A 221 -19.71 2.21 3.86
N LYS A 222 -20.69 3.07 3.56
CA LYS A 222 -22.11 2.71 3.52
C LYS A 222 -22.41 1.64 2.47
N GLU A 223 -21.82 1.76 1.27
CA GLU A 223 -21.97 0.77 0.21
C GLU A 223 -21.35 -0.58 0.57
N MET A 224 -20.22 -0.58 1.29
CA MET A 224 -19.57 -1.80 1.74
C MET A 224 -20.30 -2.46 2.90
N ILE A 225 -20.90 -1.71 3.83
CA ILE A 225 -21.69 -2.26 4.94
C ILE A 225 -23.07 -2.72 4.45
N GLY A 226 -23.69 -2.00 3.51
CA GLY A 226 -25.07 -2.24 3.06
C GLY A 226 -25.27 -3.49 2.19
N ASP A 227 -24.21 -4.14 1.72
CA ASP A 227 -24.29 -5.35 0.91
C ASP A 227 -24.63 -6.63 1.74
N ASP A 228 -24.79 -6.54 3.06
CA ASP A 228 -25.06 -7.66 3.96
C ASP A 228 -26.57 -7.78 4.33
N THR A 229 -27.49 -7.06 3.61
CA THR A 229 -28.96 -7.13 3.81
C THR A 229 -29.69 -7.87 2.70
#